data_d9bea14e7ea7718820b68f32bb0b3bf3
#
_entry.id   d9bea14e7ea7718820b68f32bb0b3bf3
#
_cell.length_a   1.000
_cell.length_b   1.000
_cell.length_c   1.000
_cell.angle_alpha   90.00
_cell.angle_beta   90.00
_cell.angle_gamma   90.00
#
_symmetry.space_group_name_H-M   'P 1'
#
loop_
_entity.id
_entity.type
_entity.pdbx_description
1 polymer ?
#
loop_
_entity_poly.entity_id
_entity_poly.type
_entity_poly.pdbx_seq_one_letter_code
_entity_poly.pdbx_strand_id
1 'polypeptide(L)'
;MTIESERDKAGFWFEEDVLPGLKVKMELKEISFNGNSKFQQVQVIKTIFGKTLVTDGKTQSAESDEKIYHESLVVPAMLKHGSPKRVFIGGGGELATARECLRFPSVEEVVMVDIDEVVVNICKEHLPTWGDGCWDDPRLNLIIGDAYSNFENMDGQFDVVIMDISDPIEAGPGIALYTKEFYDMVASKLSPGGVFVTQSGSGDVHNYDDCMTAINRTCREVFDCVAPYTSSVPSFGGNWGFNMAWNLGEGEEGKEEIKKWKTCSDIEAKIQASSKHDYIFYDGETHLGMFNPAKQLRRGLEKEERVITRDNPVFMY
;
A
#
# COMPACT_ATOMS: atom_id res chain seq x y z
N MET A 1 -25.70 33.53 -18.63
CA MET A 1 -24.37 34.17 -18.58
C MET A 1 -23.38 33.04 -18.43
N THR A 2 -22.93 32.49 -19.52
CA THR A 2 -21.99 31.37 -19.62
C THR A 2 -20.60 31.95 -19.36
N ILE A 3 -19.97 31.55 -18.25
CA ILE A 3 -18.56 31.84 -18.04
C ILE A 3 -17.79 30.80 -18.85
N GLU A 4 -17.53 31.11 -20.11
CA GLU A 4 -16.51 30.44 -20.89
C GLU A 4 -15.17 30.82 -20.27
N SER A 5 -14.55 29.88 -19.55
CA SER A 5 -13.20 30.08 -19.07
C SER A 5 -12.24 29.99 -20.26
N GLU A 6 -11.46 31.05 -20.50
CA GLU A 6 -10.38 31.14 -21.49
C GLU A 6 -9.24 30.12 -21.26
N ARG A 7 -9.48 28.99 -20.59
CA ARG A 7 -8.48 28.00 -20.22
C ARG A 7 -8.42 26.76 -21.10
N ASP A 8 -9.28 26.60 -22.07
CA ASP A 8 -9.17 25.57 -23.11
C ASP A 8 -8.14 25.97 -24.18
N LYS A 9 -6.95 26.38 -23.77
CA LYS A 9 -5.79 26.34 -24.66
C LYS A 9 -5.49 24.88 -24.94
N ALA A 10 -5.50 24.53 -26.21
CA ALA A 10 -5.23 23.21 -26.77
C ALA A 10 -4.08 22.50 -26.06
N GLY A 11 -4.36 21.76 -24.99
CA GLY A 11 -3.44 20.89 -24.27
C GLY A 11 -4.03 19.48 -24.25
N PHE A 12 -3.15 18.49 -24.16
CA PHE A 12 -3.59 17.13 -23.88
C PHE A 12 -3.84 16.98 -22.38
N TRP A 13 -4.87 16.23 -22.02
CA TRP A 13 -5.26 16.01 -20.64
C TRP A 13 -5.35 14.52 -20.39
N PHE A 14 -4.77 14.07 -19.29
CA PHE A 14 -5.06 12.78 -18.68
C PHE A 14 -6.30 12.94 -17.82
N GLU A 15 -7.27 12.05 -17.98
CA GLU A 15 -8.52 12.06 -17.23
C GLU A 15 -8.65 10.75 -16.47
N GLU A 16 -8.87 10.84 -15.17
CA GLU A 16 -9.05 9.72 -14.27
C GLU A 16 -10.43 9.78 -13.60
N ASP A 17 -11.17 8.69 -13.65
CA ASP A 17 -12.39 8.50 -12.88
C ASP A 17 -12.04 8.15 -11.44
N VAL A 18 -12.26 9.08 -10.51
CA VAL A 18 -11.95 8.85 -9.07
C VAL A 18 -13.09 8.12 -8.37
N LEU A 19 -14.33 8.58 -8.62
CA LEU A 19 -15.57 8.03 -8.10
C LEU A 19 -16.66 8.14 -9.17
N PRO A 20 -17.78 7.41 -9.06
CA PRO A 20 -18.97 7.68 -9.87
C PRO A 20 -19.39 9.16 -9.80
N GLY A 21 -19.25 9.86 -10.90
CA GLY A 21 -19.57 11.29 -11.01
C GLY A 21 -18.43 12.25 -10.63
N LEU A 22 -17.25 11.76 -10.29
CA LEU A 22 -16.07 12.59 -10.03
C LEU A 22 -14.90 12.16 -10.90
N LYS A 23 -14.41 13.10 -11.71
CA LYS A 23 -13.21 12.92 -12.53
C LYS A 23 -12.17 13.98 -12.20
N VAL A 24 -10.91 13.56 -12.22
CA VAL A 24 -9.77 14.47 -12.15
C VAL A 24 -9.14 14.60 -13.53
N LYS A 25 -8.80 15.82 -13.92
CA LYS A 25 -8.07 16.11 -15.16
C LYS A 25 -6.72 16.72 -14.82
N MET A 26 -5.68 16.14 -15.38
CA MET A 26 -4.30 16.60 -15.23
C MET A 26 -3.71 16.92 -16.59
N GLU A 27 -2.99 18.03 -16.73
CA GLU A 27 -2.27 18.35 -17.95
C GLU A 27 -1.27 17.23 -18.26
N LEU A 28 -1.41 16.64 -19.46
CA LEU A 28 -0.52 15.59 -19.97
C LEU A 28 0.66 16.25 -20.68
N LYS A 29 1.83 16.20 -20.04
CA LYS A 29 3.04 16.84 -20.55
C LYS A 29 3.88 15.92 -21.45
N GLU A 30 3.85 14.60 -21.17
CA GLU A 30 4.64 13.61 -21.88
C GLU A 30 4.00 12.22 -21.71
N ILE A 31 4.19 11.36 -22.70
CA ILE A 31 3.92 9.92 -22.61
C ILE A 31 5.26 9.23 -22.87
N SER A 32 5.88 8.70 -21.81
CA SER A 32 7.15 7.96 -21.91
C SER A 32 6.92 6.51 -22.32
N PHE A 33 5.77 5.93 -21.92
CA PHE A 33 5.33 4.59 -22.33
C PHE A 33 3.81 4.52 -22.39
N ASN A 34 3.28 3.76 -23.36
CA ASN A 34 1.87 3.39 -23.45
C ASN A 34 1.76 2.03 -24.16
N GLY A 35 1.27 1.02 -23.45
CA GLY A 35 1.14 -0.33 -23.96
C GLY A 35 0.19 -1.16 -23.14
N ASN A 36 0.15 -2.47 -23.42
CA ASN A 36 -0.67 -3.42 -22.67
C ASN A 36 0.19 -4.59 -22.24
N SER A 37 -0.05 -5.08 -21.04
CA SER A 37 0.30 -6.43 -20.63
C SER A 37 -0.85 -7.40 -20.95
N LYS A 38 -0.74 -8.64 -20.50
CA LYS A 38 -1.85 -9.59 -20.55
C LYS A 38 -2.89 -9.36 -19.44
N PHE A 39 -2.62 -8.45 -18.50
CA PHE A 39 -3.46 -8.18 -17.34
C PHE A 39 -4.14 -6.81 -17.41
N GLN A 40 -3.44 -5.80 -17.94
CA GLN A 40 -3.87 -4.40 -17.85
C GLN A 40 -3.22 -3.53 -18.93
N GLN A 41 -3.78 -2.35 -19.18
CA GLN A 41 -3.10 -1.27 -19.89
C GLN A 41 -2.04 -0.67 -18.93
N VAL A 42 -0.85 -0.39 -19.43
CA VAL A 42 0.24 0.21 -18.66
C VAL A 42 0.71 1.48 -19.37
N GLN A 43 0.82 2.56 -18.60
CA GLN A 43 1.30 3.84 -19.10
C GLN A 43 2.31 4.43 -18.11
N VAL A 44 3.34 5.09 -18.64
CA VAL A 44 4.18 6.04 -17.89
C VAL A 44 4.02 7.38 -18.55
N ILE A 45 3.39 8.29 -17.83
CA ILE A 45 3.08 9.63 -18.29
C ILE A 45 3.74 10.68 -17.40
N LYS A 46 3.77 11.93 -17.85
CA LYS A 46 4.22 13.05 -17.03
C LYS A 46 3.06 14.03 -16.84
N THR A 47 2.71 14.26 -15.59
CA THR A 47 1.64 15.16 -15.16
C THR A 47 2.17 16.30 -14.30
N ILE A 48 1.32 16.99 -13.55
CA ILE A 48 1.72 17.94 -12.50
C ILE A 48 2.47 17.24 -11.35
N PHE A 49 2.20 15.95 -11.13
CA PHE A 49 2.86 15.13 -10.10
C PHE A 49 4.21 14.52 -10.56
N GLY A 50 4.76 14.96 -11.70
CA GLY A 50 5.97 14.41 -12.27
C GLY A 50 5.69 13.14 -13.10
N LYS A 51 6.65 12.22 -13.18
CA LYS A 51 6.44 10.91 -13.80
C LYS A 51 5.39 10.16 -12.99
N THR A 52 4.47 9.52 -13.69
CA THR A 52 3.30 8.85 -13.10
C THR A 52 3.10 7.51 -13.76
N LEU A 53 3.08 6.44 -12.96
CA LEU A 53 2.65 5.11 -13.40
C LEU A 53 1.13 5.07 -13.39
N VAL A 54 0.55 4.63 -14.48
CA VAL A 54 -0.90 4.48 -14.63
C VAL A 54 -1.21 3.08 -15.14
N THR A 55 -2.15 2.39 -14.52
CA THR A 55 -2.68 1.11 -15.03
C THR A 55 -4.18 1.20 -15.15
N ASP A 56 -4.73 0.76 -16.29
CA ASP A 56 -6.17 0.83 -16.63
C ASP A 56 -6.81 2.20 -16.36
N GLY A 57 -6.04 3.28 -16.63
CA GLY A 57 -6.49 4.66 -16.43
C GLY A 57 -6.50 5.14 -14.98
N LYS A 58 -5.96 4.36 -14.03
CA LYS A 58 -5.83 4.70 -12.61
C LYS A 58 -4.37 4.99 -12.25
N THR A 59 -4.14 6.07 -11.55
CA THR A 59 -2.81 6.44 -11.01
C THR A 59 -2.39 5.43 -9.96
N GLN A 60 -1.21 4.82 -10.16
CA GLN A 60 -0.65 3.83 -9.23
C GLN A 60 0.49 4.40 -8.38
N SER A 61 1.28 5.31 -8.95
CA SER A 61 2.41 5.93 -8.25
C SER A 61 2.86 7.18 -9.01
N ALA A 62 3.27 8.24 -8.31
CA ALA A 62 3.75 9.45 -8.92
C ALA A 62 5.02 10.01 -8.24
N GLU A 63 5.90 10.63 -9.03
CA GLU A 63 7.23 11.09 -8.62
C GLU A 63 7.21 12.03 -7.41
N SER A 64 6.18 12.86 -7.29
CA SER A 64 6.10 13.88 -6.24
C SER A 64 5.72 13.33 -4.87
N ASP A 65 5.03 12.19 -4.80
CA ASP A 65 4.44 11.70 -3.56
C ASP A 65 4.53 10.17 -3.35
N GLU A 66 5.26 9.45 -4.21
CA GLU A 66 5.49 8.02 -4.02
C GLU A 66 6.15 7.70 -2.67
N LYS A 67 7.00 8.59 -2.15
CA LYS A 67 7.60 8.44 -0.81
C LYS A 67 6.53 8.50 0.30
N ILE A 68 5.54 9.35 0.15
CA ILE A 68 4.43 9.44 1.11
C ILE A 68 3.73 8.08 1.20
N TYR A 69 3.38 7.50 0.05
CA TYR A 69 2.69 6.21 0.00
C TYR A 69 3.56 5.07 0.55
N HIS A 70 4.77 4.89 0.01
CA HIS A 70 5.59 3.73 0.34
C HIS A 70 6.17 3.78 1.77
N GLU A 71 6.57 4.95 2.26
CA GLU A 71 6.98 5.09 3.65
C GLU A 71 5.79 4.86 4.61
N SER A 72 4.58 5.30 4.24
CA SER A 72 3.37 5.03 5.02
C SER A 72 3.02 3.54 5.07
N LEU A 73 3.14 2.83 3.96
CA LEU A 73 2.83 1.39 3.88
C LEU A 73 3.85 0.55 4.66
N VAL A 74 5.15 0.85 4.50
CA VAL A 74 6.23 -0.03 4.95
C VAL A 74 6.69 0.29 6.38
N VAL A 75 7.03 1.56 6.64
CA VAL A 75 7.78 1.92 7.85
C VAL A 75 7.04 1.57 9.15
N PRO A 76 5.73 1.81 9.31
CA PRO A 76 5.01 1.44 10.52
C PRO A 76 5.10 -0.05 10.85
N ALA A 77 4.92 -0.92 9.85
CA ALA A 77 4.97 -2.38 10.05
C ALA A 77 6.37 -2.87 10.43
N MET A 78 7.39 -2.37 9.75
CA MET A 78 8.78 -2.69 10.03
C MET A 78 9.21 -2.24 11.44
N LEU A 79 8.83 -1.03 11.86
CA LEU A 79 9.08 -0.51 13.20
C LEU A 79 8.27 -1.25 14.27
N LYS A 80 7.06 -1.72 13.96
CA LYS A 80 6.24 -2.50 14.89
C LYS A 80 6.92 -3.83 15.21
N HIS A 81 7.47 -4.52 14.24
CA HIS A 81 8.26 -5.73 14.45
C HIS A 81 9.60 -5.41 15.16
N GLY A 82 10.26 -4.33 14.75
CA GLY A 82 11.50 -3.80 15.35
C GLY A 82 12.80 -4.35 14.76
N SER A 83 12.87 -5.61 14.37
CA SER A 83 14.06 -6.21 13.74
C SER A 83 13.67 -7.33 12.75
N PRO A 84 12.88 -7.02 11.72
CA PRO A 84 12.43 -8.01 10.75
C PRO A 84 13.62 -8.52 9.92
N LYS A 85 13.63 -9.82 9.65
CA LYS A 85 14.64 -10.50 8.84
C LYS A 85 14.11 -10.94 7.50
N ARG A 86 12.90 -11.50 7.47
CA ARG A 86 12.27 -12.03 6.27
C ARG A 86 10.94 -11.33 6.00
N VAL A 87 10.86 -10.66 4.85
CA VAL A 87 9.71 -9.87 4.43
C VAL A 87 9.10 -10.46 3.17
N PHE A 88 7.77 -10.53 3.13
CA PHE A 88 7.02 -10.84 1.91
C PHE A 88 6.33 -9.59 1.41
N ILE A 89 6.36 -9.37 0.09
CA ILE A 89 5.63 -8.31 -0.60
C ILE A 89 4.79 -8.95 -1.71
N GLY A 90 3.47 -8.75 -1.65
CA GLY A 90 2.57 -9.08 -2.75
C GLY A 90 2.29 -7.82 -3.57
N GLY A 91 2.60 -7.84 -4.87
CA GLY A 91 2.55 -6.67 -5.73
C GLY A 91 3.80 -5.78 -5.64
N GLY A 92 3.63 -4.49 -5.88
CA GLY A 92 4.70 -3.48 -5.76
C GLY A 92 5.70 -3.47 -6.93
N GLY A 93 5.25 -3.80 -8.14
CA GLY A 93 6.09 -3.98 -9.34
C GLY A 93 7.05 -2.84 -9.68
N GLU A 94 6.84 -1.65 -9.14
CA GLU A 94 7.76 -0.51 -9.23
C GLU A 94 8.95 -0.59 -8.26
N LEU A 95 8.97 -1.56 -7.32
CA LEU A 95 10.02 -1.83 -6.32
C LEU A 95 10.20 -0.78 -5.22
N ALA A 96 9.40 0.24 -5.15
CA ALA A 96 9.52 1.25 -4.10
C ALA A 96 9.22 0.68 -2.70
N THR A 97 8.27 -0.25 -2.59
CA THR A 97 8.00 -0.99 -1.34
C THR A 97 9.20 -1.85 -0.94
N ALA A 98 9.83 -2.56 -1.88
CA ALA A 98 11.06 -3.32 -1.61
C ALA A 98 12.21 -2.40 -1.17
N ARG A 99 12.38 -1.24 -1.82
CA ARG A 99 13.36 -0.22 -1.42
C ARG A 99 13.21 0.17 0.04
N GLU A 100 11.98 0.47 0.49
CA GLU A 100 11.76 0.87 1.88
C GLU A 100 12.05 -0.29 2.87
N CYS A 101 11.72 -1.53 2.52
CA CYS A 101 12.08 -2.70 3.34
C CYS A 101 13.60 -2.87 3.46
N LEU A 102 14.33 -2.72 2.37
CA LEU A 102 15.78 -2.93 2.31
C LEU A 102 16.59 -1.84 3.05
N ARG A 103 15.96 -0.73 3.46
CA ARG A 103 16.54 0.30 4.34
C ARG A 103 16.71 -0.17 5.79
N PHE A 104 16.08 -1.29 6.15
CA PHE A 104 16.26 -1.89 7.47
C PHE A 104 17.44 -2.86 7.46
N PRO A 105 18.51 -2.57 8.23
CA PRO A 105 19.71 -3.41 8.24
C PRO A 105 19.48 -4.84 8.74
N SER A 106 18.39 -5.06 9.50
CA SER A 106 18.01 -6.38 9.99
C SER A 106 17.49 -7.31 8.90
N VAL A 107 17.00 -6.76 7.78
CA VAL A 107 16.41 -7.54 6.69
C VAL A 107 17.48 -8.37 5.99
N GLU A 108 17.25 -9.67 5.97
CA GLU A 108 18.11 -10.67 5.33
C GLU A 108 17.53 -11.13 3.99
N GLU A 109 16.19 -11.13 3.85
CA GLU A 109 15.48 -11.53 2.63
C GLU A 109 14.19 -10.70 2.45
N VAL A 110 13.99 -10.21 1.24
CA VAL A 110 12.71 -9.68 0.74
C VAL A 110 12.26 -10.56 -0.41
N VAL A 111 11.15 -11.29 -0.22
CA VAL A 111 10.49 -12.04 -1.30
C VAL A 111 9.35 -11.18 -1.83
N MET A 112 9.47 -10.73 -3.06
CA MET A 112 8.49 -9.90 -3.72
C MET A 112 7.87 -10.64 -4.90
N VAL A 113 6.55 -10.69 -4.96
CA VAL A 113 5.82 -11.40 -6.02
C VAL A 113 4.89 -10.44 -6.73
N ASP A 114 5.18 -10.15 -7.99
CA ASP A 114 4.30 -9.36 -8.85
C ASP A 114 3.82 -10.20 -10.05
N ILE A 115 2.55 -10.04 -10.40
CA ILE A 115 1.96 -10.82 -11.49
C ILE A 115 2.36 -10.31 -12.87
N ASP A 116 2.75 -9.03 -12.97
CA ASP A 116 2.90 -8.34 -14.25
C ASP A 116 4.36 -7.99 -14.57
N GLU A 117 5.03 -8.90 -15.30
CA GLU A 117 6.39 -8.69 -15.78
C GLU A 117 6.56 -7.42 -16.63
N VAL A 118 5.52 -7.00 -17.34
CA VAL A 118 5.55 -5.78 -18.17
C VAL A 118 5.65 -4.56 -17.26
N VAL A 119 4.84 -4.48 -16.21
CA VAL A 119 4.91 -3.39 -15.22
C VAL A 119 6.30 -3.33 -14.61
N VAL A 120 6.82 -4.46 -14.12
CA VAL A 120 8.16 -4.55 -13.52
C VAL A 120 9.25 -4.02 -14.47
N ASN A 121 9.25 -4.47 -15.72
CA ASN A 121 10.26 -4.05 -16.69
C ASN A 121 10.14 -2.58 -17.08
N ILE A 122 8.92 -2.08 -17.26
CA ILE A 122 8.65 -0.68 -17.60
C ILE A 122 9.04 0.25 -16.44
N CYS A 123 8.77 -0.14 -15.20
CA CYS A 123 9.20 0.61 -14.03
C CYS A 123 10.72 0.66 -13.90
N LYS A 124 11.41 -0.45 -14.17
CA LYS A 124 12.86 -0.48 -14.19
C LYS A 124 13.46 0.48 -15.22
N GLU A 125 12.85 0.57 -16.42
CA GLU A 125 13.32 1.40 -17.50
C GLU A 125 12.98 2.89 -17.32
N HIS A 126 11.73 3.19 -16.94
CA HIS A 126 11.20 4.55 -16.97
C HIS A 126 11.12 5.22 -15.58
N LEU A 127 11.09 4.43 -14.48
CA LEU A 127 10.99 4.89 -13.10
C LEU A 127 12.15 4.37 -12.21
N PRO A 128 13.41 4.45 -12.66
CA PRO A 128 14.52 3.79 -11.96
C PRO A 128 14.76 4.30 -10.54
N THR A 129 14.33 5.53 -10.23
CA THR A 129 14.45 6.13 -8.90
C THR A 129 13.50 5.54 -7.86
N TRP A 130 12.42 4.85 -8.29
CA TRP A 130 11.52 4.14 -7.38
C TRP A 130 12.24 2.96 -6.71
N GLY A 131 12.94 2.17 -7.50
CA GLY A 131 13.73 1.05 -6.98
C GLY A 131 15.04 1.47 -6.30
N ASP A 132 15.61 2.62 -6.66
CA ASP A 132 16.83 3.21 -6.08
C ASP A 132 17.96 2.20 -5.80
N GLY A 133 18.28 1.39 -6.81
CA GLY A 133 19.32 0.37 -6.73
C GLY A 133 18.93 -0.97 -6.11
N CYS A 134 17.71 -1.14 -5.58
CA CYS A 134 17.29 -2.41 -4.98
C CYS A 134 17.17 -3.57 -6.00
N TRP A 135 17.13 -3.27 -7.30
CA TRP A 135 17.17 -4.26 -8.38
C TRP A 135 18.35 -5.24 -8.29
N ASP A 136 19.49 -4.76 -7.81
CA ASP A 136 20.74 -5.51 -7.70
C ASP A 136 21.06 -5.89 -6.24
N ASP A 137 20.16 -5.61 -5.28
CA ASP A 137 20.36 -5.98 -3.87
C ASP A 137 20.24 -7.50 -3.71
N PRO A 138 21.27 -8.19 -3.21
CA PRO A 138 21.26 -9.65 -3.07
C PRO A 138 20.19 -10.17 -2.10
N ARG A 139 19.58 -9.32 -1.29
CA ARG A 139 18.49 -9.66 -0.38
C ARG A 139 17.14 -9.68 -1.07
N LEU A 140 17.00 -9.09 -2.27
CA LEU A 140 15.75 -9.06 -3.02
C LEU A 140 15.61 -10.34 -3.87
N ASN A 141 14.55 -11.08 -3.62
CA ASN A 141 14.08 -12.19 -4.45
C ASN A 141 12.77 -11.79 -5.15
N LEU A 142 12.88 -11.29 -6.38
CA LEU A 142 11.73 -10.91 -7.19
C LEU A 142 11.23 -12.08 -8.03
N ILE A 143 9.97 -12.43 -7.85
CA ILE A 143 9.28 -13.53 -8.55
C ILE A 143 8.15 -12.95 -9.40
N ILE A 144 8.12 -13.28 -10.68
CA ILE A 144 6.99 -12.97 -11.54
C ILE A 144 5.98 -14.11 -11.45
N GLY A 145 4.79 -13.81 -10.91
CA GLY A 145 3.75 -14.81 -10.70
C GLY A 145 2.58 -14.34 -9.85
N ASP A 146 1.63 -15.23 -9.64
CA ASP A 146 0.48 -15.00 -8.76
C ASP A 146 0.92 -15.00 -7.29
N ALA A 147 0.69 -13.89 -6.59
CA ALA A 147 1.09 -13.71 -5.20
C ALA A 147 0.38 -14.69 -4.26
N TYR A 148 -0.90 -15.01 -4.51
CA TYR A 148 -1.64 -15.97 -3.69
C TYR A 148 -0.98 -17.36 -3.74
N SER A 149 -0.82 -17.90 -4.95
CA SER A 149 -0.27 -19.25 -5.16
C SER A 149 1.19 -19.35 -4.72
N ASN A 150 1.99 -18.31 -4.97
CA ASN A 150 3.38 -18.30 -4.51
C ASN A 150 3.45 -18.29 -2.98
N PHE A 151 2.69 -17.41 -2.32
CA PHE A 151 2.67 -17.34 -0.86
C PHE A 151 2.19 -18.65 -0.22
N GLU A 152 1.15 -19.27 -0.78
CA GLU A 152 0.62 -20.56 -0.33
C GLU A 152 1.71 -21.65 -0.33
N ASN A 153 2.52 -21.71 -1.38
CA ASN A 153 3.52 -22.75 -1.59
C ASN A 153 4.91 -22.44 -0.97
N MET A 154 5.10 -21.24 -0.41
CA MET A 154 6.36 -20.90 0.26
C MET A 154 6.47 -21.56 1.62
N ASP A 155 7.63 -22.09 1.92
CA ASP A 155 7.97 -22.63 3.22
C ASP A 155 8.49 -21.55 4.19
N GLY A 156 8.35 -21.83 5.48
CA GLY A 156 8.84 -20.98 6.56
C GLY A 156 7.88 -19.87 6.93
N GLN A 157 8.35 -18.97 7.80
CA GLN A 157 7.58 -17.86 8.33
C GLN A 157 8.16 -16.52 7.85
N PHE A 158 7.33 -15.50 7.91
CA PHE A 158 7.69 -14.12 7.59
C PHE A 158 7.53 -13.23 8.81
N ASP A 159 8.44 -12.29 8.98
CA ASP A 159 8.38 -11.30 10.06
C ASP A 159 7.45 -10.14 9.70
N VAL A 160 7.41 -9.78 8.42
CA VAL A 160 6.48 -8.78 7.90
C VAL A 160 5.92 -9.26 6.56
N VAL A 161 4.61 -9.15 6.40
CA VAL A 161 3.89 -9.40 5.14
C VAL A 161 3.23 -8.09 4.71
N ILE A 162 3.55 -7.63 3.52
CA ILE A 162 3.06 -6.35 2.96
C ILE A 162 2.27 -6.65 1.68
N MET A 163 1.04 -6.15 1.60
CA MET A 163 0.25 -6.23 0.38
C MET A 163 0.18 -4.85 -0.27
N ASP A 164 0.91 -4.72 -1.36
CA ASP A 164 1.02 -3.54 -2.20
C ASP A 164 0.44 -3.84 -3.58
N ILE A 165 -0.83 -4.14 -3.58
CA ILE A 165 -1.60 -4.59 -4.75
C ILE A 165 -2.63 -3.53 -5.15
N SER A 166 -3.05 -3.55 -6.42
CA SER A 166 -4.13 -2.69 -6.88
C SER A 166 -5.43 -2.94 -6.12
N ASP A 167 -6.29 -1.93 -6.08
CA ASP A 167 -7.59 -2.01 -5.41
C ASP A 167 -8.42 -3.21 -5.85
N PRO A 168 -9.32 -3.71 -4.98
CA PRO A 168 -10.21 -4.82 -5.31
C PRO A 168 -11.29 -4.35 -6.29
N ILE A 169 -10.99 -4.37 -7.57
CA ILE A 169 -11.96 -4.09 -8.64
C ILE A 169 -12.62 -5.38 -9.13
N GLU A 170 -13.84 -5.28 -9.65
CA GLU A 170 -14.57 -6.43 -10.21
C GLU A 170 -13.75 -7.08 -11.34
N ALA A 171 -13.60 -8.40 -11.28
CA ALA A 171 -12.76 -9.20 -12.18
C ALA A 171 -11.25 -8.89 -12.14
N GLY A 172 -10.76 -8.09 -11.20
CA GLY A 172 -9.32 -7.83 -11.00
C GLY A 172 -8.58 -9.03 -10.40
N PRO A 173 -7.30 -9.22 -10.73
CA PRO A 173 -6.51 -10.35 -10.25
C PRO A 173 -6.22 -10.30 -8.74
N GLY A 174 -6.35 -9.14 -8.10
CA GLY A 174 -6.03 -8.92 -6.69
C GLY A 174 -7.12 -9.32 -5.69
N ILE A 175 -8.37 -9.57 -6.11
CA ILE A 175 -9.51 -9.78 -5.20
C ILE A 175 -9.25 -10.86 -4.15
N ALA A 176 -8.66 -11.99 -4.56
CA ALA A 176 -8.39 -13.12 -3.67
C ALA A 176 -7.46 -12.76 -2.51
N LEU A 177 -6.62 -11.73 -2.68
CA LEU A 177 -5.63 -11.26 -1.71
C LEU A 177 -6.24 -10.35 -0.62
N TYR A 178 -7.52 -10.00 -0.73
CA TYR A 178 -8.26 -9.22 0.28
C TYR A 178 -9.20 -10.08 1.13
N THR A 179 -9.30 -11.38 0.83
CA THR A 179 -10.24 -12.28 1.48
C THR A 179 -9.76 -12.77 2.85
N LYS A 180 -10.73 -13.12 3.71
CA LYS A 180 -10.46 -13.75 5.00
C LYS A 180 -9.60 -15.01 4.86
N GLU A 181 -9.85 -15.82 3.83
CA GLU A 181 -9.11 -17.04 3.56
C GLU A 181 -7.62 -16.76 3.29
N PHE A 182 -7.32 -15.67 2.59
CA PHE A 182 -5.93 -15.24 2.40
C PHE A 182 -5.32 -14.72 3.71
N TYR A 183 -6.07 -13.93 4.48
CA TYR A 183 -5.57 -13.41 5.76
C TYR A 183 -5.36 -14.51 6.80
N ASP A 184 -6.21 -15.56 6.83
CA ASP A 184 -5.99 -16.76 7.64
C ASP A 184 -4.65 -17.44 7.26
N MET A 185 -4.36 -17.54 5.97
CA MET A 185 -3.09 -18.08 5.48
C MET A 185 -1.90 -17.18 5.88
N VAL A 186 -2.05 -15.85 5.75
CA VAL A 186 -1.03 -14.90 6.22
C VAL A 186 -0.75 -15.09 7.70
N ALA A 187 -1.80 -15.11 8.55
CA ALA A 187 -1.65 -15.29 9.99
C ALA A 187 -0.92 -16.60 10.35
N SER A 188 -1.17 -17.68 9.59
CA SER A 188 -0.51 -18.97 9.81
C SER A 188 0.99 -18.97 9.46
N LYS A 189 1.43 -18.05 8.61
CA LYS A 189 2.82 -17.92 8.15
C LYS A 189 3.57 -16.73 8.75
N LEU A 190 2.95 -15.95 9.61
CA LEU A 190 3.67 -14.95 10.39
C LEU A 190 4.51 -15.62 11.49
N SER A 191 5.73 -15.13 11.69
CA SER A 191 6.55 -15.47 12.84
C SER A 191 5.95 -14.92 14.14
N PRO A 192 6.34 -15.42 15.32
CA PRO A 192 5.93 -14.80 16.57
C PRO A 192 6.28 -13.32 16.62
N GLY A 193 5.29 -12.47 16.85
CA GLY A 193 5.41 -11.01 16.76
C GLY A 193 5.40 -10.45 15.34
N GLY A 194 5.15 -11.29 14.34
CA GLY A 194 5.05 -10.90 12.93
C GLY A 194 3.90 -9.94 12.65
N VAL A 195 4.04 -9.12 11.63
CA VAL A 195 3.13 -8.03 11.28
C VAL A 195 2.64 -8.17 9.84
N PHE A 196 1.35 -8.00 9.66
CA PHE A 196 0.69 -7.85 8.37
C PHE A 196 0.33 -6.39 8.12
N VAL A 197 0.50 -5.91 6.91
CA VAL A 197 0.01 -4.60 6.48
C VAL A 197 -0.48 -4.67 5.04
N THR A 198 -1.58 -3.96 4.76
CA THR A 198 -2.14 -3.85 3.40
C THR A 198 -2.55 -2.42 3.12
N GLN A 199 -2.32 -1.95 1.89
CA GLN A 199 -3.05 -0.83 1.37
C GLN A 199 -4.54 -1.17 1.35
N SER A 200 -5.42 -0.19 1.47
CA SER A 200 -6.84 -0.45 1.71
C SER A 200 -7.78 0.52 0.99
N GLY A 201 -7.29 1.17 -0.07
CA GLY A 201 -8.06 2.12 -0.84
C GLY A 201 -8.26 3.46 -0.13
N SER A 202 -9.26 4.19 -0.53
CA SER A 202 -9.52 5.52 -0.01
C SER A 202 -9.91 5.53 1.48
N GLY A 203 -9.31 6.46 2.23
CA GLY A 203 -9.70 6.81 3.59
C GLY A 203 -10.50 8.11 3.69
N ASP A 204 -10.94 8.68 2.57
CA ASP A 204 -11.69 9.92 2.51
C ASP A 204 -13.17 9.76 2.87
N VAL A 205 -13.76 10.88 3.31
CA VAL A 205 -15.14 10.92 3.80
C VAL A 205 -16.20 10.47 2.79
N HIS A 206 -15.87 10.49 1.52
CA HIS A 206 -16.82 10.18 0.44
C HIS A 206 -16.86 8.70 0.07
N ASN A 207 -15.80 7.94 0.40
CA ASN A 207 -15.65 6.57 -0.10
C ASN A 207 -14.80 5.65 0.79
N TYR A 208 -14.51 6.01 2.04
CA TYR A 208 -13.81 5.11 2.97
C TYR A 208 -14.56 3.79 3.22
N ASP A 209 -15.86 3.79 2.99
CA ASP A 209 -16.73 2.64 3.17
C ASP A 209 -16.90 1.78 1.90
N ASP A 210 -16.26 2.15 0.80
CA ASP A 210 -16.20 1.29 -0.38
C ASP A 210 -15.45 -0.01 -0.03
N CYS A 211 -14.19 0.07 0.39
CA CYS A 211 -13.39 -1.12 0.73
C CYS A 211 -12.56 -1.00 2.02
N MET A 212 -12.06 0.18 2.42
CA MET A 212 -11.16 0.31 3.59
C MET A 212 -11.75 -0.26 4.87
N THR A 213 -13.02 0.04 5.16
CA THR A 213 -13.68 -0.46 6.37
C THR A 213 -13.93 -1.97 6.31
N ALA A 214 -14.31 -2.50 5.14
CA ALA A 214 -14.52 -3.93 4.95
C ALA A 214 -13.20 -4.72 5.06
N ILE A 215 -12.09 -4.20 4.53
CA ILE A 215 -10.75 -4.76 4.70
C ILE A 215 -10.38 -4.77 6.19
N ASN A 216 -10.60 -3.66 6.91
CA ASN A 216 -10.38 -3.60 8.36
C ASN A 216 -11.21 -4.63 9.12
N ARG A 217 -12.51 -4.75 8.79
CA ARG A 217 -13.40 -5.73 9.41
C ARG A 217 -12.92 -7.15 9.15
N THR A 218 -12.48 -7.44 7.94
CA THR A 218 -11.93 -8.75 7.56
C THR A 218 -10.64 -9.07 8.33
N CYS A 219 -9.73 -8.09 8.49
CA CYS A 219 -8.55 -8.26 9.34
C CYS A 219 -8.90 -8.59 10.79
N ARG A 220 -9.94 -7.96 11.35
CA ARG A 220 -10.42 -8.21 12.73
C ARG A 220 -11.02 -9.60 12.94
N GLU A 221 -11.40 -10.31 11.88
CA GLU A 221 -11.84 -11.70 11.97
C GLU A 221 -10.67 -12.69 12.13
N VAL A 222 -9.44 -12.23 11.85
CA VAL A 222 -8.26 -13.09 11.78
C VAL A 222 -7.20 -12.73 12.80
N PHE A 223 -7.00 -11.43 13.07
CA PHE A 223 -5.91 -10.93 13.92
C PHE A 223 -6.43 -10.36 15.23
N ASP A 224 -5.68 -10.54 16.30
CA ASP A 224 -6.02 -10.02 17.64
C ASP A 224 -5.99 -8.48 17.69
N CYS A 225 -5.09 -7.86 16.93
CA CYS A 225 -4.91 -6.43 16.85
C CYS A 225 -4.96 -5.94 15.42
N VAL A 226 -5.73 -4.88 15.19
CA VAL A 226 -5.80 -4.18 13.90
C VAL A 226 -5.74 -2.68 14.13
N ALA A 227 -4.78 -2.01 13.51
CA ALA A 227 -4.57 -0.57 13.56
C ALA A 227 -4.78 0.04 12.17
N PRO A 228 -5.95 0.64 11.91
CA PRO A 228 -6.21 1.41 10.70
C PRO A 228 -5.55 2.79 10.79
N TYR A 229 -4.99 3.26 9.69
CA TYR A 229 -4.42 4.60 9.59
C TYR A 229 -4.55 5.15 8.17
N THR A 230 -4.29 6.45 8.01
CA THR A 230 -4.41 7.13 6.71
C THR A 230 -3.24 8.05 6.48
N SER A 231 -2.88 8.24 5.21
CA SER A 231 -1.91 9.24 4.75
C SER A 231 -2.45 9.98 3.55
N SER A 232 -2.19 11.28 3.45
CA SER A 232 -2.62 12.07 2.29
C SER A 232 -1.67 11.82 1.13
N VAL A 233 -2.18 11.24 0.04
CA VAL A 233 -1.46 10.99 -1.22
C VAL A 233 -2.12 11.82 -2.32
N PRO A 234 -1.61 13.03 -2.61
CA PRO A 234 -2.26 13.96 -3.53
C PRO A 234 -2.52 13.40 -4.93
N SER A 235 -1.62 12.57 -5.46
CA SER A 235 -1.79 11.97 -6.78
C SER A 235 -2.93 10.93 -6.84
N PHE A 236 -3.33 10.36 -5.69
CA PHE A 236 -4.49 9.47 -5.55
C PHE A 236 -5.79 10.23 -5.25
N GLY A 237 -5.71 11.55 -5.21
CA GLY A 237 -6.86 12.43 -5.01
C GLY A 237 -7.22 12.72 -3.55
N GLY A 238 -6.49 12.19 -2.56
CA GLY A 238 -6.79 12.46 -1.15
C GLY A 238 -6.14 11.53 -0.14
N ASN A 239 -6.87 11.23 0.94
CA ASN A 239 -6.38 10.33 1.98
C ASN A 239 -6.46 8.87 1.53
N TRP A 240 -5.33 8.18 1.65
CA TRP A 240 -5.24 6.75 1.38
C TRP A 240 -5.22 5.96 2.68
N GLY A 241 -5.91 4.84 2.69
CA GLY A 241 -6.11 4.00 3.85
C GLY A 241 -5.16 2.81 3.90
N PHE A 242 -4.76 2.46 5.10
CA PHE A 242 -3.94 1.29 5.39
C PHE A 242 -4.49 0.55 6.60
N ASN A 243 -4.34 -0.78 6.62
CA ASN A 243 -4.63 -1.60 7.78
C ASN A 243 -3.40 -2.41 8.15
N MET A 244 -2.88 -2.20 9.36
CA MET A 244 -1.82 -3.00 9.96
C MET A 244 -2.41 -3.94 11.01
N ALA A 245 -1.99 -5.21 11.00
CA ALA A 245 -2.54 -6.24 11.87
C ALA A 245 -1.46 -7.18 12.41
N TRP A 246 -1.67 -7.74 13.59
CA TRP A 246 -0.78 -8.69 14.23
C TRP A 246 -1.49 -9.51 15.30
N ASN A 247 -0.91 -10.65 15.66
CA ASN A 247 -1.36 -11.45 16.79
C ASN A 247 -0.56 -11.13 18.05
N LEU A 248 -1.20 -11.32 19.19
CA LEU A 248 -0.59 -11.09 20.50
C LEU A 248 0.30 -12.28 20.90
N GLY A 249 1.37 -11.98 21.61
CA GLY A 249 2.13 -12.98 22.35
C GLY A 249 1.39 -13.42 23.64
N GLU A 250 1.85 -14.51 24.25
CA GLU A 250 1.30 -14.96 25.53
C GLU A 250 1.42 -13.86 26.61
N GLY A 251 0.29 -13.50 27.22
CA GLY A 251 0.24 -12.51 28.30
C GLY A 251 0.18 -11.05 27.84
N GLU A 252 0.07 -10.76 26.54
CA GLU A 252 -0.11 -9.41 26.01
C GLU A 252 -1.60 -9.03 25.93
N GLU A 253 -1.91 -7.75 26.21
CA GLU A 253 -3.25 -7.19 26.05
C GLU A 253 -3.28 -6.25 24.84
N GLY A 254 -4.12 -6.54 23.82
CA GLY A 254 -4.17 -5.82 22.56
C GLY A 254 -4.38 -4.31 22.66
N LYS A 255 -5.18 -3.87 23.64
CA LYS A 255 -5.39 -2.43 23.87
C LYS A 255 -4.14 -1.71 24.38
N GLU A 256 -3.25 -2.40 25.09
CA GLU A 256 -2.00 -1.83 25.60
C GLU A 256 -0.95 -1.75 24.49
N GLU A 257 -0.88 -2.73 23.59
CA GLU A 257 0.04 -2.73 22.46
C GLU A 257 -0.21 -1.56 21.49
N ILE A 258 -1.46 -1.31 21.10
CA ILE A 258 -1.82 -0.16 20.23
C ILE A 258 -1.48 1.17 20.93
N LYS A 259 -1.50 1.20 22.28
CA LYS A 259 -1.20 2.41 23.05
C LYS A 259 0.30 2.67 23.29
N LYS A 260 1.20 1.74 23.01
CA LYS A 260 2.64 1.89 23.26
C LYS A 260 3.33 2.93 22.36
N TRP A 261 2.69 3.33 21.27
CA TRP A 261 3.24 4.26 20.26
C TRP A 261 2.62 5.65 20.43
N LYS A 262 2.92 6.30 21.56
CA LYS A 262 2.17 7.49 22.00
C LYS A 262 2.90 8.81 21.86
N THR A 263 4.21 8.82 21.67
CA THR A 263 4.96 10.05 21.59
C THR A 263 5.88 10.07 20.38
N CYS A 264 6.11 11.26 19.83
CA CYS A 264 7.07 11.44 18.75
C CYS A 264 8.44 10.87 19.13
N SER A 265 8.89 11.10 20.35
CA SER A 265 10.20 10.64 20.84
C SER A 265 10.31 9.11 20.86
N ASP A 266 9.22 8.38 21.15
CA ASP A 266 9.23 6.91 21.13
C ASP A 266 9.39 6.38 19.70
N ILE A 267 8.73 7.02 18.74
CA ILE A 267 8.84 6.66 17.31
C ILE A 267 10.22 7.00 16.78
N GLU A 268 10.74 8.20 17.06
CA GLU A 268 12.09 8.60 16.69
C GLU A 268 13.16 7.64 17.23
N ALA A 269 13.03 7.23 18.50
CA ALA A 269 13.91 6.24 19.09
C ALA A 269 13.86 4.90 18.36
N LYS A 270 12.66 4.46 17.92
CA LYS A 270 12.50 3.23 17.11
C LYS A 270 13.13 3.36 15.74
N ILE A 271 12.94 4.50 15.04
CA ILE A 271 13.58 4.76 13.75
C ILE A 271 15.11 4.67 13.90
N GLN A 272 15.68 5.36 14.91
CA GLN A 272 17.12 5.33 15.16
C GLN A 272 17.65 3.94 15.57
N ALA A 273 16.85 3.13 16.26
CA ALA A 273 17.24 1.79 16.65
C ALA A 273 17.18 0.79 15.49
N SER A 274 16.21 0.95 14.56
CA SER A 274 15.89 -0.05 13.53
C SER A 274 16.50 0.28 12.17
N SER A 275 16.13 1.39 11.53
CA SER A 275 16.58 1.73 10.18
C SER A 275 17.74 2.72 10.14
N LYS A 276 17.78 3.67 11.09
CA LYS A 276 18.70 4.82 11.09
C LYS A 276 18.62 5.67 9.81
N HIS A 277 17.51 5.55 9.07
CA HIS A 277 17.30 6.25 7.82
C HIS A 277 16.60 7.58 8.09
N ASP A 278 16.99 8.61 7.36
CA ASP A 278 16.31 9.89 7.32
C ASP A 278 15.24 9.82 6.22
N TYR A 279 14.00 9.51 6.62
CA TYR A 279 12.86 9.38 5.71
C TYR A 279 12.45 10.76 5.18
N ILE A 280 11.89 10.79 3.98
CA ILE A 280 11.43 12.04 3.37
C ILE A 280 10.10 12.49 3.95
N PHE A 281 9.24 11.54 4.29
CA PHE A 281 7.89 11.80 4.79
C PHE A 281 7.69 11.36 6.24
N TYR A 282 8.23 10.19 6.61
CA TYR A 282 7.90 9.54 7.86
C TYR A 282 8.81 9.96 9.02
N ASP A 283 8.20 10.45 10.07
CA ASP A 283 8.81 10.76 11.37
C ASP A 283 7.82 10.52 12.51
N GLY A 284 8.19 10.86 13.74
CA GLY A 284 7.34 10.69 14.91
C GLY A 284 6.05 11.47 14.88
N GLU A 285 6.07 12.70 14.37
CA GLU A 285 4.87 13.56 14.29
C GLU A 285 3.93 13.08 13.19
N THR A 286 4.48 12.74 12.04
CA THR A 286 3.74 12.16 10.91
C THR A 286 3.05 10.86 11.32
N HIS A 287 3.77 9.97 12.02
CA HIS A 287 3.18 8.74 12.55
C HIS A 287 1.95 9.01 13.40
N LEU A 288 2.06 9.91 14.38
CA LEU A 288 0.93 10.24 15.26
C LEU A 288 -0.25 10.84 14.50
N GLY A 289 0.02 11.64 13.46
CA GLY A 289 -0.99 12.17 12.56
C GLY A 289 -1.72 11.06 11.79
N MET A 290 -0.95 10.14 11.19
CA MET A 290 -1.48 9.01 10.41
C MET A 290 -2.39 8.10 11.25
N PHE A 291 -1.97 7.74 12.46
CA PHE A 291 -2.70 6.83 13.36
C PHE A 291 -3.83 7.51 14.16
N ASN A 292 -4.19 8.74 13.79
CA ASN A 292 -5.33 9.46 14.34
C ASN A 292 -6.37 9.81 13.26
N PRO A 293 -6.97 8.82 12.60
CA PRO A 293 -7.89 9.05 11.50
C PRO A 293 -9.13 9.86 11.94
N ALA A 294 -9.77 10.53 10.98
CA ALA A 294 -10.91 11.39 11.22
C ALA A 294 -12.05 10.66 11.95
N LYS A 295 -12.81 11.40 12.78
CA LYS A 295 -13.93 10.85 13.57
C LYS A 295 -14.94 10.08 12.72
N GLN A 296 -15.18 10.52 11.50
CA GLN A 296 -16.11 9.91 10.57
C GLN A 296 -15.67 8.51 10.18
N LEU A 297 -14.39 8.38 9.79
CA LEU A 297 -13.78 7.09 9.47
C LEU A 297 -13.80 6.15 10.69
N ARG A 298 -13.40 6.63 11.89
CA ARG A 298 -13.46 5.82 13.11
C ARG A 298 -14.84 5.24 13.36
N ARG A 299 -15.91 6.04 13.13
CA ARG A 299 -17.29 5.58 13.25
C ARG A 299 -17.70 4.60 12.16
N GLY A 300 -17.19 4.76 10.94
CA GLY A 300 -17.38 3.79 9.86
C GLY A 300 -16.76 2.44 10.20
N LEU A 301 -15.52 2.45 10.66
CA LEU A 301 -14.80 1.25 11.12
C LEU A 301 -15.51 0.50 12.28
N GLU A 302 -16.19 1.23 13.18
CA GLU A 302 -16.95 0.62 14.28
C GLU A 302 -18.27 -0.03 13.81
N LYS A 303 -18.86 0.47 12.72
CA LYS A 303 -20.17 0.03 12.20
C LYS A 303 -20.06 -1.01 11.08
N GLU A 304 -18.87 -1.22 10.54
CA GLU A 304 -18.67 -2.13 9.42
C GLU A 304 -18.91 -3.58 9.84
N GLU A 305 -19.75 -4.26 9.08
CA GLU A 305 -20.10 -5.67 9.30
C GLU A 305 -19.66 -6.58 8.14
N ARG A 306 -19.34 -6.01 6.97
CA ARG A 306 -18.93 -6.78 5.80
C ARG A 306 -17.59 -7.44 6.04
N VAL A 307 -17.54 -8.75 5.87
CA VAL A 307 -16.31 -9.56 5.85
C VAL A 307 -16.09 -10.03 4.42
N ILE A 308 -14.94 -9.73 3.88
CA ILE A 308 -14.57 -10.11 2.52
C ILE A 308 -14.19 -11.59 2.53
N THR A 309 -14.89 -12.39 1.73
CA THR A 309 -14.60 -13.79 1.51
C THR A 309 -14.64 -14.09 0.01
N ARG A 310 -14.17 -15.27 -0.40
CA ARG A 310 -14.28 -15.71 -1.81
C ARG A 310 -15.71 -15.68 -2.33
N ASP A 311 -16.68 -16.02 -1.46
CA ASP A 311 -18.10 -16.07 -1.81
C ASP A 311 -18.81 -14.72 -1.64
N ASN A 312 -18.20 -13.78 -0.94
CA ASN A 312 -18.74 -12.44 -0.69
C ASN A 312 -17.66 -11.36 -0.86
N PRO A 313 -17.23 -11.10 -2.11
CA PRO A 313 -16.24 -10.06 -2.40
C PRO A 313 -16.82 -8.65 -2.19
N VAL A 314 -15.95 -7.70 -1.87
CA VAL A 314 -16.25 -6.27 -1.84
C VAL A 314 -15.37 -5.58 -2.86
N PHE A 315 -15.95 -4.70 -3.66
CA PHE A 315 -15.24 -4.02 -4.75
C PHE A 315 -15.14 -2.53 -4.48
N MET A 316 -14.05 -1.95 -4.96
CA MET A 316 -13.88 -0.50 -5.12
C MET A 316 -14.32 -0.09 -6.55
N TYR A 317 -14.90 1.10 -6.69
CA TYR A 317 -15.37 1.63 -7.98
C TYR A 317 -14.33 2.48 -8.70
#